data_891c1e1386a67920f3e52101f14313b1
#
_entry.id   891c1e1386a67920f3e52101f14313b1
#
_cell.length_a   1.000
_cell.length_b   1.000
_cell.length_c   1.000
_cell.angle_alpha   90.00
_cell.angle_beta   90.00
_cell.angle_gamma   90.00
#
_symmetry.space_group_name_H-M   'P 1'
#
loop_
_entity.id
_entity.type
_entity.pdbx_description
1 polymer ?
#
loop_
_entity_poly.entity_id
_entity_poly.type
_entity_poly.pdbx_seq_one_letter_code
_entity_poly.pdbx_strand_id
1 'polypeptide(L)'
;EIGIETVREPVPFVKPEKLRREDVDAAADEIAQTIGETEQEQAPEYRYPPITLLRAGDGIASDGREEVALNRERLETTLHSFGIGASVTEITRGPTVTRYDLELEAGVKLNKLTNLAGDLALSLGVVSVRIAPIPDKISTVGVEVPNKIVSTVYLRDIIDSPVFQNAASTLSFAIGKDIGGNCI
;
A
#
# COMPACT_ATOMS: atom_id res chain seq x y z
N GLU A 1 -39.58 -24.98 -21.90
CA GLU A 1 -39.61 -24.81 -23.38
C GLU A 1 -38.71 -23.60 -23.72
N ILE A 2 -37.56 -23.89 -24.30
CA ILE A 2 -36.58 -22.88 -24.75
C ILE A 2 -36.95 -22.60 -26.22
N GLY A 3 -37.51 -21.42 -26.50
CA GLY A 3 -37.81 -20.97 -27.85
C GLY A 3 -36.52 -20.81 -28.69
N ILE A 4 -36.43 -21.59 -29.74
CA ILE A 4 -35.36 -21.49 -30.75
C ILE A 4 -35.69 -20.29 -31.64
N GLU A 5 -34.92 -19.23 -31.52
CA GLU A 5 -34.97 -18.04 -32.35
C GLU A 5 -34.56 -18.38 -33.79
N THR A 6 -35.42 -18.02 -34.73
CA THR A 6 -35.28 -18.25 -36.17
C THR A 6 -34.00 -17.72 -36.76
N VAL A 7 -33.33 -18.58 -37.48
CA VAL A 7 -32.12 -18.29 -38.31
C VAL A 7 -32.48 -17.13 -39.28
N ARG A 8 -31.77 -15.99 -39.14
CA ARG A 8 -31.87 -14.87 -40.11
C ARG A 8 -31.30 -15.30 -41.43
N GLU A 9 -32.06 -15.09 -42.49
CA GLU A 9 -31.58 -15.33 -43.86
C GLU A 9 -30.31 -14.52 -44.13
N PRO A 10 -29.33 -15.07 -44.88
CA PRO A 10 -28.11 -14.37 -45.22
C PRO A 10 -28.41 -13.15 -46.11
N VAL A 11 -28.01 -11.96 -45.67
CA VAL A 11 -28.11 -10.71 -46.41
C VAL A 11 -27.24 -10.84 -47.66
N PRO A 12 -27.79 -10.58 -48.89
CA PRO A 12 -26.99 -10.68 -50.11
C PRO A 12 -25.79 -9.73 -50.11
N PHE A 13 -24.62 -10.24 -50.42
CA PHE A 13 -23.40 -9.46 -50.51
C PHE A 13 -23.51 -8.50 -51.70
N VAL A 14 -23.76 -7.22 -51.46
CA VAL A 14 -23.72 -6.15 -52.44
C VAL A 14 -22.24 -5.72 -52.57
N LYS A 15 -21.65 -5.89 -53.79
CA LYS A 15 -20.30 -5.37 -54.06
C LYS A 15 -20.29 -3.87 -53.81
N PRO A 16 -19.35 -3.34 -53.00
CA PRO A 16 -19.23 -1.90 -52.80
C PRO A 16 -18.92 -1.22 -54.14
N GLU A 17 -19.74 -0.26 -54.50
CA GLU A 17 -19.51 0.62 -55.64
C GLU A 17 -18.21 1.39 -55.41
N LYS A 18 -17.35 1.52 -56.42
CA LYS A 18 -16.11 2.28 -56.28
C LYS A 18 -16.46 3.74 -56.07
N LEU A 19 -16.36 4.22 -54.86
CA LEU A 19 -16.50 5.63 -54.50
C LEU A 19 -15.52 6.48 -55.34
N ARG A 20 -16.00 7.56 -55.91
CA ARG A 20 -15.14 8.55 -56.58
C ARG A 20 -14.31 9.27 -55.52
N ARG A 21 -13.12 9.73 -55.87
CA ARG A 21 -12.26 10.48 -54.97
C ARG A 21 -12.95 11.71 -54.36
N GLU A 22 -13.74 12.39 -55.17
CA GLU A 22 -14.54 13.56 -54.77
C GLU A 22 -15.55 13.23 -53.63
N ASP A 23 -16.20 12.04 -53.70
CA ASP A 23 -17.14 11.58 -52.69
C ASP A 23 -16.43 11.22 -51.39
N VAL A 24 -15.18 10.72 -51.47
CA VAL A 24 -14.38 10.40 -50.28
C VAL A 24 -13.86 11.68 -49.60
N ASP A 25 -13.42 12.67 -50.40
CA ASP A 25 -12.95 13.95 -49.85
C ASP A 25 -14.10 14.73 -49.18
N ALA A 26 -15.30 14.74 -49.80
CA ALA A 26 -16.50 15.36 -49.23
C ALA A 26 -16.92 14.69 -47.91
N ALA A 27 -16.88 13.34 -47.87
CA ALA A 27 -17.19 12.60 -46.64
C ALA A 27 -16.13 12.83 -45.53
N ALA A 28 -14.86 12.99 -45.91
CA ALA A 28 -13.79 13.32 -44.96
C ALA A 28 -13.96 14.72 -44.35
N ASP A 29 -14.34 15.71 -45.20
CA ASP A 29 -14.62 17.08 -44.73
C ASP A 29 -15.86 17.12 -43.80
N GLU A 30 -16.91 16.37 -44.10
CA GLU A 30 -18.10 16.27 -43.27
C GLU A 30 -17.79 15.61 -41.92
N ILE A 31 -16.98 14.57 -41.91
CA ILE A 31 -16.49 13.93 -40.67
C ILE A 31 -15.61 14.89 -39.89
N ALA A 32 -14.71 15.62 -40.52
CA ALA A 32 -13.86 16.61 -39.87
C ALA A 32 -14.67 17.75 -39.22
N GLN A 33 -15.71 18.23 -39.89
CA GLN A 33 -16.64 19.23 -39.32
C GLN A 33 -17.41 18.68 -38.13
N THR A 34 -17.93 17.45 -38.25
CA THR A 34 -18.67 16.79 -37.16
C THR A 34 -17.78 16.56 -35.92
N ILE A 35 -16.50 16.19 -36.12
CA ILE A 35 -15.52 16.06 -35.04
C ILE A 35 -15.24 17.43 -34.41
N GLY A 36 -15.05 18.47 -35.22
CA GLY A 36 -14.80 19.81 -34.72
C GLY A 36 -15.98 20.41 -33.93
N GLU A 37 -17.21 20.09 -34.30
CA GLU A 37 -18.42 20.49 -33.56
C GLU A 37 -18.56 19.69 -32.25
N THR A 38 -18.21 18.39 -32.25
CA THR A 38 -18.27 17.53 -31.05
C THR A 38 -17.17 17.91 -30.03
N GLU A 39 -16.01 18.37 -30.50
CA GLU A 39 -14.95 18.84 -29.60
C GLU A 39 -15.29 20.16 -28.89
N GLN A 40 -16.25 20.94 -29.41
CA GLN A 40 -16.73 22.17 -28.78
C GLN A 40 -17.82 21.94 -27.71
N GLU A 41 -18.46 20.79 -27.66
CA GLU A 41 -19.21 20.38 -26.48
C GLU A 41 -18.22 20.22 -25.32
N GLN A 42 -18.11 21.25 -24.48
CA GLN A 42 -17.28 21.23 -23.28
C GLN A 42 -17.66 19.96 -22.48
N ALA A 43 -16.76 18.99 -22.49
CA ALA A 43 -16.93 17.79 -21.69
C ALA A 43 -17.29 18.25 -20.25
N PRO A 44 -18.34 17.72 -19.63
CA PRO A 44 -18.75 18.16 -18.32
C PRO A 44 -17.55 18.08 -17.37
N GLU A 45 -17.27 19.20 -16.68
CA GLU A 45 -16.15 19.26 -15.75
C GLU A 45 -16.23 18.10 -14.76
N TYR A 46 -15.22 17.22 -14.80
CA TYR A 46 -15.21 16.05 -13.92
C TYR A 46 -15.12 16.49 -12.47
N ARG A 47 -16.14 16.16 -11.70
CA ARG A 47 -16.16 16.40 -10.25
C ARG A 47 -15.68 15.17 -9.52
N TYR A 48 -14.55 15.30 -8.82
CA TYR A 48 -14.05 14.25 -7.94
C TYR A 48 -15.06 13.92 -6.85
N PRO A 49 -15.21 12.63 -6.49
CA PRO A 49 -16.00 12.24 -5.34
C PRO A 49 -15.50 12.97 -4.08
N PRO A 50 -16.38 13.52 -3.26
CA PRO A 50 -15.95 14.22 -2.05
C PRO A 50 -15.29 13.24 -1.07
N ILE A 51 -14.19 13.65 -0.45
CA ILE A 51 -13.43 12.84 0.50
C ILE A 51 -14.26 12.41 1.72
N THR A 52 -15.36 13.12 1.98
CA THR A 52 -16.32 12.80 3.05
C THR A 52 -17.05 11.46 2.85
N LEU A 53 -17.00 10.88 1.64
CA LEU A 53 -17.49 9.52 1.40
C LEU A 53 -16.61 8.45 2.07
N LEU A 54 -15.37 8.78 2.38
CA LEU A 54 -14.45 7.90 3.08
C LEU A 54 -14.57 8.11 4.59
N ARG A 55 -14.52 6.99 5.34
CA ARG A 55 -14.52 7.03 6.80
C ARG A 55 -13.24 7.68 7.30
N ALA A 56 -13.36 8.64 8.20
CA ALA A 56 -12.22 9.21 8.93
C ALA A 56 -11.76 8.26 10.02
N GLY A 57 -10.48 8.28 10.35
CA GLY A 57 -9.96 7.58 11.51
C GLY A 57 -10.43 8.25 12.81
N ASP A 58 -10.66 7.44 13.84
CA ASP A 58 -11.15 7.94 15.14
C ASP A 58 -10.08 8.73 15.92
N GLY A 59 -8.87 8.89 15.37
CA GLY A 59 -7.76 9.65 15.97
C GLY A 59 -7.23 9.07 17.29
N ILE A 60 -7.82 7.98 17.76
CA ILE A 60 -7.42 7.33 19.01
C ILE A 60 -6.25 6.40 18.69
N ALA A 61 -5.03 6.91 18.83
CA ALA A 61 -3.86 6.05 18.94
C ALA A 61 -4.01 5.24 20.22
N SER A 62 -4.27 3.93 20.11
CA SER A 62 -4.32 3.06 21.27
C SER A 62 -3.00 3.18 22.03
N ASP A 63 -3.07 3.50 23.32
CA ASP A 63 -1.87 3.67 24.14
C ASP A 63 -1.22 2.30 24.39
N GLY A 64 -0.26 1.93 23.56
CA GLY A 64 0.50 0.69 23.69
C GLY A 64 1.86 0.88 24.36
N ARG A 65 2.06 1.95 25.13
CA ARG A 65 3.34 2.24 25.79
C ARG A 65 3.74 1.16 26.79
N GLU A 66 2.77 0.66 27.56
CA GLU A 66 3.01 -0.43 28.52
C GLU A 66 3.44 -1.72 27.79
N GLU A 67 2.77 -2.06 26.70
CA GLU A 67 3.12 -3.21 25.87
C GLU A 67 4.53 -3.07 25.29
N VAL A 68 4.87 -1.89 24.79
CA VAL A 68 6.19 -1.60 24.23
C VAL A 68 7.29 -1.73 25.28
N ALA A 69 7.07 -1.19 26.50
CA ALA A 69 8.02 -1.28 27.58
C ALA A 69 8.23 -2.73 28.06
N LEU A 70 7.13 -3.47 28.24
CA LEU A 70 7.18 -4.87 28.65
C LEU A 70 7.88 -5.75 27.60
N ASN A 71 7.57 -5.56 26.33
CA ASN A 71 8.20 -6.32 25.26
C ASN A 71 9.69 -6.00 25.14
N ARG A 72 10.11 -4.75 25.36
CA ARG A 72 11.52 -4.38 25.43
C ARG A 72 12.25 -5.17 26.50
N GLU A 73 11.73 -5.14 27.74
CA GLU A 73 12.34 -5.84 28.88
C GLU A 73 12.45 -7.35 28.63
N ARG A 74 11.37 -7.97 28.12
CA ARG A 74 11.36 -9.39 27.76
C ARG A 74 12.36 -9.72 26.69
N LEU A 75 12.45 -8.87 25.66
CA LEU A 75 13.37 -9.06 24.53
C LEU A 75 14.83 -9.03 25.02
N GLU A 76 15.23 -8.01 25.79
CA GLU A 76 16.57 -7.87 26.36
C GLU A 76 16.90 -9.03 27.31
N THR A 77 15.99 -9.41 28.20
CA THR A 77 16.16 -10.54 29.13
C THR A 77 16.31 -11.86 28.38
N THR A 78 15.50 -12.09 27.36
CA THR A 78 15.58 -13.34 26.58
C THR A 78 16.89 -13.42 25.81
N LEU A 79 17.30 -12.35 25.15
CA LEU A 79 18.58 -12.30 24.42
C LEU A 79 19.77 -12.56 25.34
N HIS A 80 19.77 -11.94 26.52
CA HIS A 80 20.80 -12.14 27.53
C HIS A 80 20.85 -13.61 28.00
N SER A 81 19.68 -14.26 28.22
CA SER A 81 19.60 -15.66 28.64
C SER A 81 20.19 -16.64 27.62
N PHE A 82 20.12 -16.29 26.33
CA PHE A 82 20.74 -17.06 25.24
C PHE A 82 22.20 -16.65 24.97
N GLY A 83 22.78 -15.80 25.79
CA GLY A 83 24.15 -15.34 25.65
C GLY A 83 24.36 -14.50 24.37
N ILE A 84 23.38 -13.68 24.03
CA ILE A 84 23.47 -12.65 22.97
C ILE A 84 23.59 -11.31 23.65
N GLY A 85 24.73 -10.66 23.48
CA GLY A 85 24.94 -9.28 23.86
C GLY A 85 24.26 -8.36 22.86
N ALA A 86 23.15 -7.76 23.26
CA ALA A 86 22.41 -6.80 22.43
C ALA A 86 21.64 -5.85 23.34
N SER A 87 21.52 -4.60 22.93
CA SER A 87 20.73 -3.56 23.61
C SER A 87 19.75 -2.90 22.67
N VAL A 88 18.56 -2.57 23.17
CA VAL A 88 17.56 -1.83 22.38
C VAL A 88 17.91 -0.35 22.38
N THR A 89 18.26 0.19 21.22
CA THR A 89 18.65 1.59 21.01
C THR A 89 17.49 2.47 20.61
N GLU A 90 16.60 1.95 19.77
CA GLU A 90 15.44 2.70 19.27
C GLU A 90 14.21 1.80 19.17
N ILE A 91 13.04 2.40 19.36
CA ILE A 91 11.77 1.68 19.22
C ILE A 91 10.84 2.51 18.33
N THR A 92 10.38 1.89 17.24
CA THR A 92 9.46 2.51 16.30
C THR A 92 8.14 1.74 16.32
N ARG A 93 7.08 2.36 16.82
CA ARG A 93 5.75 1.74 16.85
C ARG A 93 4.94 2.12 15.62
N GLY A 94 4.63 1.13 14.80
CA GLY A 94 3.72 1.25 13.66
C GLY A 94 2.28 0.84 14.00
N PRO A 95 1.40 0.90 13.01
CA PRO A 95 -0.01 0.54 13.19
C PRO A 95 -0.25 -0.93 13.58
N THR A 96 0.54 -1.84 13.03
CA THR A 96 0.36 -3.30 13.20
C THR A 96 1.54 -3.99 13.86
N VAL A 97 2.73 -3.42 13.75
CA VAL A 97 3.97 -3.97 14.30
C VAL A 97 4.77 -2.88 14.99
N THR A 98 5.54 -3.29 16.01
CA THR A 98 6.54 -2.44 16.65
C THR A 98 7.92 -2.98 16.31
N ARG A 99 8.82 -2.14 15.82
CA ARG A 99 10.20 -2.48 15.54
C ARG A 99 11.08 -2.03 16.70
N TYR A 100 11.88 -2.96 17.20
CA TYR A 100 12.93 -2.74 18.19
C TYR A 100 14.26 -2.81 17.48
N ASP A 101 14.98 -1.70 17.43
CA ASP A 101 16.31 -1.62 16.83
C ASP A 101 17.34 -2.08 17.88
N LEU A 102 17.97 -3.21 17.62
CA LEU A 102 18.98 -3.82 18.49
C LEU A 102 20.38 -3.51 17.99
N GLU A 103 21.19 -2.93 18.81
CA GLU A 103 22.63 -2.86 18.59
C GLU A 103 23.28 -4.12 19.13
N LEU A 104 23.98 -4.84 18.26
CA LEU A 104 24.67 -6.09 18.61
C LEU A 104 26.09 -5.79 19.10
N GLU A 105 26.49 -6.46 20.17
CA GLU A 105 27.89 -6.41 20.63
C GLU A 105 28.86 -7.00 19.61
N ALA A 106 30.12 -6.55 19.67
CA ALA A 106 31.15 -7.02 18.78
C ALA A 106 31.33 -8.55 18.84
N GLY A 107 31.29 -9.19 17.67
CA GLY A 107 31.42 -10.65 17.54
C GLY A 107 30.11 -11.44 17.55
N VAL A 108 28.98 -10.80 17.81
CA VAL A 108 27.66 -11.45 17.67
C VAL A 108 27.30 -11.59 16.20
N LYS A 109 27.03 -12.81 15.77
CA LYS A 109 26.63 -13.10 14.37
C LYS A 109 25.11 -12.97 14.22
N LEU A 110 24.66 -12.31 13.15
CA LEU A 110 23.22 -12.17 12.82
C LEU A 110 22.49 -13.52 12.80
N ASN A 111 23.12 -14.56 12.25
CA ASN A 111 22.51 -15.88 12.18
C ASN A 111 22.22 -16.48 13.57
N LYS A 112 22.98 -16.13 14.61
CA LYS A 112 22.68 -16.56 15.96
C LYS A 112 21.38 -15.93 16.46
N LEU A 113 21.13 -14.67 16.13
CA LEU A 113 19.87 -13.99 16.47
C LEU A 113 18.68 -14.49 15.64
N THR A 114 18.85 -14.66 14.33
CA THR A 114 17.75 -15.13 13.47
C THR A 114 17.27 -16.54 13.81
N ASN A 115 18.19 -17.41 14.27
CA ASN A 115 17.83 -18.77 14.70
C ASN A 115 16.97 -18.76 15.99
N LEU A 116 17.02 -17.70 16.78
CA LEU A 116 16.20 -17.54 18.00
C LEU A 116 14.83 -16.89 17.75
N ALA A 117 14.45 -16.63 16.50
CA ALA A 117 13.19 -15.97 16.20
C ALA A 117 11.97 -16.69 16.80
N GLY A 118 11.98 -18.03 16.81
CA GLY A 118 10.92 -18.84 17.43
C GLY A 118 10.89 -18.71 18.96
N ASP A 119 12.04 -18.74 19.62
CA ASP A 119 12.15 -18.60 21.07
C ASP A 119 11.77 -17.19 21.52
N LEU A 120 12.15 -16.18 20.75
CA LEU A 120 11.74 -14.78 20.97
C LEU A 120 10.22 -14.63 20.81
N ALA A 121 9.64 -15.21 19.77
CA ALA A 121 8.19 -15.17 19.57
C ALA A 121 7.44 -15.80 20.76
N LEU A 122 7.94 -16.94 21.25
CA LEU A 122 7.38 -17.62 22.42
C LEU A 122 7.48 -16.76 23.68
N SER A 123 8.64 -16.14 23.94
CA SER A 123 8.86 -15.33 25.13
C SER A 123 8.00 -14.04 25.14
N LEU A 124 7.78 -13.47 23.96
CA LEU A 124 6.94 -12.27 23.76
C LEU A 124 5.45 -12.59 23.69
N GLY A 125 5.09 -13.88 23.55
CA GLY A 125 3.70 -14.31 23.43
C GLY A 125 3.04 -13.90 22.12
N VAL A 126 3.81 -13.94 21.01
CA VAL A 126 3.36 -13.62 19.66
C VAL A 126 3.54 -14.84 18.73
N VAL A 127 2.84 -14.83 17.59
CA VAL A 127 2.90 -15.95 16.62
C VAL A 127 4.27 -16.05 15.96
N SER A 128 4.86 -14.92 15.62
CA SER A 128 6.18 -14.86 14.98
C SER A 128 6.79 -13.49 15.16
N VAL A 129 8.12 -13.40 15.08
CA VAL A 129 8.87 -12.16 14.99
C VAL A 129 9.69 -12.16 13.69
N ARG A 130 9.88 -10.98 13.10
CA ARG A 130 10.72 -10.81 11.93
C ARG A 130 12.01 -10.14 12.36
N ILE A 131 13.15 -10.73 11.96
CA ILE A 131 14.49 -10.20 12.25
C ILE A 131 15.15 -9.84 10.94
N ALA A 132 15.54 -8.57 10.77
CA ALA A 132 16.16 -8.10 9.55
C ALA A 132 17.21 -7.02 9.88
N PRO A 133 18.33 -6.95 9.13
CA PRO A 133 19.28 -5.85 9.25
C PRO A 133 18.58 -4.54 8.83
N ILE A 134 18.97 -3.44 9.47
CA ILE A 134 18.45 -2.11 9.13
C ILE A 134 19.40 -1.47 8.13
N PRO A 135 18.93 -1.07 6.94
CA PRO A 135 19.74 -0.31 6.00
C PRO A 135 20.31 0.94 6.69
N ASP A 136 21.53 1.31 6.33
CA ASP A 136 22.22 2.52 6.80
C ASP A 136 22.65 2.54 8.29
N LYS A 137 22.31 1.51 9.09
CA LYS A 137 22.76 1.37 10.48
C LYS A 137 23.71 0.17 10.62
N ILE A 138 24.99 0.45 10.89
CA ILE A 138 26.01 -0.58 11.08
C ILE A 138 25.76 -1.30 12.40
N SER A 139 25.89 -2.65 12.41
CA SER A 139 25.68 -3.51 13.60
C SER A 139 24.30 -3.45 14.22
N THR A 140 23.34 -2.83 13.55
CA THR A 140 21.94 -2.70 14.05
C THR A 140 21.01 -3.65 13.32
N VAL A 141 20.17 -4.33 14.09
CA VAL A 141 19.18 -5.30 13.59
C VAL A 141 17.81 -4.92 14.11
N GLY A 142 16.84 -4.84 13.21
CA GLY A 142 15.44 -4.62 13.59
C GLY A 142 14.76 -5.93 13.95
N VAL A 143 14.12 -5.97 15.11
CA VAL A 143 13.19 -7.04 15.51
C VAL A 143 11.78 -6.48 15.46
N GLU A 144 10.99 -6.97 14.52
CA GLU A 144 9.60 -6.56 14.32
C GLU A 144 8.67 -7.51 15.08
N VAL A 145 7.92 -6.97 16.01
CA VAL A 145 6.99 -7.70 16.88
C VAL A 145 5.57 -7.25 16.58
N PRO A 146 4.63 -8.17 16.27
CA PRO A 146 3.23 -7.81 16.07
C PRO A 146 2.63 -7.17 17.31
N ASN A 147 1.89 -6.08 17.12
CA ASN A 147 1.17 -5.41 18.21
C ASN A 147 -0.05 -6.24 18.64
N LYS A 148 -0.33 -6.34 19.92
CA LYS A 148 -1.58 -6.94 20.42
C LYS A 148 -2.78 -6.06 20.09
N ILE A 149 -2.57 -4.74 20.17
CA ILE A 149 -3.57 -3.75 19.82
C ILE A 149 -3.16 -3.10 18.50
N VAL A 150 -3.87 -3.47 17.45
CA VAL A 150 -3.63 -2.99 16.08
C VAL A 150 -4.43 -1.72 15.84
N SER A 151 -3.80 -0.71 15.25
CA SER A 151 -4.46 0.52 14.83
C SER A 151 -4.91 0.39 13.36
N THR A 152 -6.18 0.67 13.09
CA THR A 152 -6.69 0.67 11.72
C THR A 152 -6.12 1.87 10.95
N VAL A 153 -5.62 1.62 9.75
CA VAL A 153 -5.18 2.67 8.82
C VAL A 153 -6.33 2.98 7.87
N TYR A 154 -6.85 4.21 7.91
CA TYR A 154 -7.95 4.64 7.07
C TYR A 154 -7.42 5.29 5.79
N LEU A 155 -8.01 4.93 4.66
CA LEU A 155 -7.63 5.48 3.35
C LEU A 155 -7.76 7.00 3.31
N ARG A 156 -8.78 7.55 3.98
CA ARG A 156 -8.98 8.99 4.07
C ARG A 156 -7.78 9.69 4.68
N ASP A 157 -7.21 9.14 5.76
CA ASP A 157 -6.08 9.77 6.46
C ASP A 157 -4.81 9.82 5.59
N ILE A 158 -4.70 8.89 4.61
CA ILE A 158 -3.58 8.87 3.68
C ILE A 158 -3.80 9.87 2.55
N ILE A 159 -5.02 9.92 1.99
CA ILE A 159 -5.37 10.87 0.92
C ILE A 159 -5.32 12.32 1.43
N ASP A 160 -5.74 12.56 2.68
CA ASP A 160 -5.66 13.89 3.32
C ASP A 160 -4.22 14.27 3.75
N SER A 161 -3.27 13.34 3.67
CA SER A 161 -1.89 13.63 4.08
C SER A 161 -1.20 14.61 3.14
N PRO A 162 -0.30 15.48 3.65
CA PRO A 162 0.48 16.38 2.81
C PRO A 162 1.33 15.65 1.78
N VAL A 163 1.77 14.43 2.08
CA VAL A 163 2.58 13.59 1.16
C VAL A 163 1.78 13.25 -0.08
N PHE A 164 0.51 12.83 0.08
CA PHE A 164 -0.35 12.49 -1.04
C PHE A 164 -0.81 13.74 -1.81
N GLN A 165 -1.22 14.79 -1.09
CA GLN A 165 -1.71 16.03 -1.69
C GLN A 165 -0.66 16.75 -2.55
N ASN A 166 0.62 16.65 -2.18
CA ASN A 166 1.74 17.26 -2.91
C ASN A 166 2.42 16.27 -3.87
N ALA A 167 1.82 15.12 -4.16
CA ALA A 167 2.39 14.16 -5.10
C ALA A 167 2.50 14.77 -6.50
N ALA A 168 3.67 14.65 -7.11
CA ALA A 168 3.96 15.25 -8.43
C ALA A 168 3.21 14.56 -9.59
N SER A 169 2.80 13.30 -9.41
CA SER A 169 2.13 12.51 -10.43
C SER A 169 0.63 12.46 -10.21
N THR A 170 -0.15 12.67 -11.26
CA THR A 170 -1.60 12.49 -11.26
C THR A 170 -2.03 11.01 -11.16
N LEU A 171 -1.08 10.08 -11.34
CA LEU A 171 -1.30 8.64 -11.22
C LEU A 171 -0.90 8.09 -9.84
N SER A 172 -0.66 8.98 -8.87
CA SER A 172 -0.37 8.56 -7.50
C SER A 172 -1.58 7.88 -6.85
N PHE A 173 -1.33 6.81 -6.11
CA PHE A 173 -2.36 6.10 -5.35
C PHE A 173 -1.88 5.82 -3.93
N ALA A 174 -2.80 5.85 -2.98
CA ALA A 174 -2.52 5.63 -1.57
C ALA A 174 -2.43 4.13 -1.28
N ILE A 175 -1.28 3.66 -0.75
CA ILE A 175 -1.05 2.25 -0.40
C ILE A 175 -1.36 2.01 1.08
N GLY A 176 -0.83 2.86 1.97
CA GLY A 176 -0.92 2.64 3.39
C GLY A 176 0.05 3.49 4.21
N LYS A 177 0.45 2.95 5.36
CA LYS A 177 1.50 3.52 6.22
C LYS A 177 2.63 2.52 6.39
N ASP A 178 3.87 3.01 6.40
CA ASP A 178 5.03 2.21 6.74
C ASP A 178 5.10 1.88 8.25
N ILE A 179 6.15 1.16 8.67
CA ILE A 179 6.39 0.82 10.09
C ILE A 179 6.58 2.09 10.94
N GLY A 180 7.11 3.16 10.34
CA GLY A 180 7.28 4.46 10.99
C GLY A 180 5.99 5.28 11.10
N GLY A 181 4.89 4.83 10.49
CA GLY A 181 3.62 5.55 10.42
C GLY A 181 3.56 6.60 9.31
N ASN A 182 4.56 6.67 8.42
CA ASN A 182 4.56 7.58 7.28
C ASN A 182 3.61 7.08 6.20
N CYS A 183 2.92 8.00 5.52
CA CYS A 183 2.06 7.67 4.39
C CYS A 183 2.87 7.28 3.15
N ILE A 184 2.44 6.19 2.47
CA ILE A 184 3.02 5.68 1.23
C ILE A 184 1.95 5.64 0.15
#